data_5f774c274ca0a63524abe41dfa8b20a4
#
_entry.id   5f774c274ca0a63524abe41dfa8b20a4
#
_cell.length_a   1.000
_cell.length_b   1.000
_cell.length_c   1.000
_cell.angle_alpha   90.00
_cell.angle_beta   90.00
_cell.angle_gamma   90.00
#
_symmetry.space_group_name_H-M   'P 1'
#
loop_
_entity.id
_entity.type
_entity.pdbx_description
1 polymer ?
#
loop_
_entity_poly.entity_id
_entity_poly.type
_entity_poly.pdbx_seq_one_letter_code
_entity_poly.pdbx_strand_id
1 'polypeptide(L)'
;MRASRLLSILILLQVRGRVSAETLARELEVSVRTVYRDVDQLGAAGVPVYAERGRHGGFALLGGFRTNLTGLTATEADAVTLIGAAQAAADLGLGEDAESARLKILASLPAGKGSVANRVAARFHLDPAPWYSRPTAPATLRQLATALWSDREVRIAYQSWKGVVRRTVAPLGLVMKAGAWYCVGAVGDAIRTYRVSSIQSLEITDTPVRRPRNFDLARYWTGAATDFEKRLRSETARVRLSPLGAQLLRDWNPAAADAMDAQKPMPDADGWIEARIPVERPPHGVREALRIGAELEVIEPAEFRAALATEAARIAKAHGRRRPLPRKR
;
A
#
# COMPACT_ATOMS: atom_id res chain seq x y z
N MET A 1 -39.52 3.33 1.55
CA MET A 1 -39.22 4.60 2.25
C MET A 1 -39.15 4.48 3.78
N ARG A 2 -40.12 3.85 4.50
CA ARG A 2 -40.11 3.79 5.96
C ARG A 2 -39.02 2.87 6.54
N ALA A 3 -38.90 1.65 6.05
CA ALA A 3 -37.88 0.69 6.49
C ALA A 3 -36.44 1.22 6.26
N SER A 4 -36.20 1.89 5.15
CA SER A 4 -34.90 2.55 4.85
C SER A 4 -34.55 3.61 5.88
N ARG A 5 -35.54 4.39 6.38
CA ARG A 5 -35.31 5.44 7.37
C ARG A 5 -35.02 4.87 8.76
N LEU A 6 -35.72 3.81 9.18
CA LEU A 6 -35.42 3.10 10.43
C LEU A 6 -33.99 2.56 10.45
N LEU A 7 -33.56 2.00 9.32
CA LEU A 7 -32.20 1.52 9.16
C LEU A 7 -31.17 2.68 9.21
N SER A 8 -31.46 3.81 8.58
CA SER A 8 -30.61 5.00 8.64
C SER A 8 -30.46 5.53 10.07
N ILE A 9 -31.55 5.59 10.85
CA ILE A 9 -31.50 5.97 12.28
C ILE A 9 -30.57 5.03 13.03
N LEU A 10 -30.75 3.72 12.86
CA LEU A 10 -29.95 2.71 13.54
C LEU A 10 -28.45 2.85 13.21
N ILE A 11 -28.10 3.02 11.94
CA ILE A 11 -26.72 3.22 11.48
C ILE A 11 -26.12 4.51 12.09
N LEU A 12 -26.87 5.62 12.08
CA LEU A 12 -26.39 6.88 12.65
C LEU A 12 -26.11 6.75 14.15
N LEU A 13 -26.98 6.05 14.89
CA LEU A 13 -26.78 5.78 16.31
C LEU A 13 -25.57 4.85 16.57
N GLN A 14 -25.33 3.87 15.71
CA GLN A 14 -24.18 2.98 15.83
C GLN A 14 -22.84 3.70 15.53
N VAL A 15 -22.81 4.58 14.55
CA VAL A 15 -21.58 5.27 14.12
C VAL A 15 -21.22 6.43 15.03
N ARG A 16 -22.23 7.22 15.44
CA ARG A 16 -22.01 8.46 16.22
C ARG A 16 -22.24 8.30 17.72
N GLY A 17 -22.75 7.16 18.13
CA GLY A 17 -23.10 6.89 19.53
C GLY A 17 -24.39 7.58 19.95
N ARG A 18 -24.35 8.89 20.21
CA ARG A 18 -25.52 9.70 20.61
C ARG A 18 -25.85 10.74 19.55
N VAL A 19 -27.13 10.83 19.17
CA VAL A 19 -27.62 11.80 18.17
C VAL A 19 -28.92 12.43 18.65
N SER A 20 -29.04 13.77 18.57
CA SER A 20 -30.27 14.45 19.00
C SER A 20 -31.40 14.24 18.00
N ALA A 21 -32.65 14.39 18.47
CA ALA A 21 -33.83 14.26 17.62
C ALA A 21 -33.85 15.28 16.48
N GLU A 22 -33.38 16.50 16.75
CA GLU A 22 -33.29 17.59 15.76
C GLU A 22 -32.25 17.27 14.69
N THR A 23 -31.11 16.67 15.06
CA THR A 23 -30.08 16.26 14.12
C THR A 23 -30.58 15.14 13.21
N LEU A 24 -31.24 14.12 13.79
CA LEU A 24 -31.86 13.06 13.01
C LEU A 24 -32.95 13.58 12.06
N ALA A 25 -33.79 14.49 12.55
CA ALA A 25 -34.86 15.10 11.74
C ALA A 25 -34.31 15.84 10.52
N ARG A 26 -33.24 16.60 10.71
CA ARG A 26 -32.55 17.35 9.65
C ARG A 26 -31.87 16.44 8.65
N GLU A 27 -31.14 15.42 9.10
CA GLU A 27 -30.41 14.51 8.20
C GLU A 27 -31.30 13.57 7.40
N LEU A 28 -32.46 13.26 7.97
CA LEU A 28 -33.44 12.36 7.33
C LEU A 28 -34.58 13.12 6.61
N GLU A 29 -34.52 14.46 6.63
CA GLU A 29 -35.51 15.34 6.02
C GLU A 29 -36.95 15.07 6.49
N VAL A 30 -37.12 14.85 7.81
CA VAL A 30 -38.40 14.56 8.43
C VAL A 30 -38.65 15.44 9.65
N SER A 31 -39.91 15.44 10.18
CA SER A 31 -40.21 16.16 11.40
C SER A 31 -39.61 15.42 12.63
N VAL A 32 -39.31 16.17 13.68
CA VAL A 32 -38.88 15.62 14.98
C VAL A 32 -39.90 14.59 15.53
N ARG A 33 -41.19 14.84 15.34
CA ARG A 33 -42.29 13.90 15.71
C ARG A 33 -42.14 12.58 14.96
N THR A 34 -41.74 12.61 13.69
CA THR A 34 -41.48 11.41 12.89
C THR A 34 -40.31 10.61 13.45
N VAL A 35 -39.22 11.31 13.86
CA VAL A 35 -38.07 10.66 14.49
C VAL A 35 -38.47 9.91 15.78
N TYR A 36 -39.22 10.53 16.69
CA TYR A 36 -39.68 9.86 17.89
C TYR A 36 -40.49 8.60 17.57
N ARG A 37 -41.43 8.68 16.63
CA ARG A 37 -42.24 7.54 16.22
C ARG A 37 -41.39 6.42 15.58
N ASP A 38 -40.37 6.78 14.79
CA ASP A 38 -39.47 5.80 14.20
C ASP A 38 -38.54 5.15 15.24
N VAL A 39 -38.08 5.89 16.25
CA VAL A 39 -37.31 5.35 17.39
C VAL A 39 -38.18 4.41 18.24
N ASP A 40 -39.44 4.76 18.49
CA ASP A 40 -40.37 3.86 19.20
C ASP A 40 -40.59 2.54 18.45
N GLN A 41 -40.60 2.59 17.12
CA GLN A 41 -40.70 1.38 16.30
C GLN A 41 -39.41 0.54 16.27
N LEU A 42 -38.25 1.16 16.33
CA LEU A 42 -36.98 0.44 16.54
C LEU A 42 -36.99 -0.28 17.87
N GLY A 43 -37.49 0.39 18.94
CA GLY A 43 -37.70 -0.22 20.25
C GLY A 43 -38.66 -1.40 20.23
N ALA A 44 -39.81 -1.26 19.56
CA ALA A 44 -40.79 -2.32 19.37
C ALA A 44 -40.25 -3.51 18.57
N ALA A 45 -39.28 -3.26 17.66
CA ALA A 45 -38.57 -4.28 16.89
C ALA A 45 -37.40 -4.94 17.67
N GLY A 46 -37.25 -4.64 18.97
CA GLY A 46 -36.21 -5.25 19.81
C GLY A 46 -34.85 -4.52 19.78
N VAL A 47 -34.76 -3.35 19.13
CA VAL A 47 -33.55 -2.55 19.16
C VAL A 47 -33.48 -1.73 20.44
N PRO A 48 -32.49 -1.91 21.32
CA PRO A 48 -32.44 -1.24 22.63
C PRO A 48 -31.97 0.21 22.48
N VAL A 49 -32.88 1.08 22.00
CA VAL A 49 -32.67 2.53 21.93
C VAL A 49 -33.16 3.16 23.21
N TYR A 50 -32.35 4.04 23.80
CA TYR A 50 -32.77 4.84 24.95
C TYR A 50 -32.64 6.33 24.67
N ALA A 51 -33.47 7.13 25.32
CA ALA A 51 -33.43 8.57 25.20
C ALA A 51 -32.87 9.18 26.49
N GLU A 52 -31.86 10.03 26.35
CA GLU A 52 -31.36 10.88 27.42
C GLU A 52 -31.96 12.30 27.29
N ARG A 53 -32.45 12.83 28.42
CA ARG A 53 -32.99 14.19 28.50
C ARG A 53 -31.90 15.18 28.90
N GLY A 54 -31.99 16.40 28.44
CA GLY A 54 -31.10 17.51 28.83
C GLY A 54 -30.47 18.25 27.63
N ARG A 55 -29.67 19.26 27.95
CA ARG A 55 -29.03 20.15 26.94
C ARG A 55 -28.16 19.43 25.92
N HIS A 56 -27.66 18.27 26.30
CA HIS A 56 -26.87 17.37 25.42
C HIS A 56 -27.58 16.00 25.26
N GLY A 57 -28.91 15.98 25.42
CA GLY A 57 -29.71 14.79 25.26
C GLY A 57 -29.81 14.30 23.83
N GLY A 58 -30.38 13.11 23.67
CA GLY A 58 -30.55 12.49 22.34
C GLY A 58 -30.82 11.00 22.48
N PHE A 59 -30.91 10.33 21.36
CA PHE A 59 -31.05 8.89 21.29
C PHE A 59 -29.67 8.23 21.23
N ALA A 60 -29.56 7.09 21.95
CA ALA A 60 -28.36 6.26 21.88
C ALA A 60 -28.78 4.78 21.99
N LEU A 61 -27.91 3.90 21.52
CA LEU A 61 -28.07 2.46 21.70
C LEU A 61 -27.49 2.02 23.04
N LEU A 62 -28.15 1.08 23.72
CA LEU A 62 -27.64 0.55 24.97
C LEU A 62 -26.28 -0.08 24.76
N GLY A 63 -25.34 0.17 25.68
CA GLY A 63 -23.90 -0.06 25.49
C GLY A 63 -23.55 -1.34 24.75
N GLY A 64 -22.88 -1.17 23.60
CA GLY A 64 -22.37 -2.26 22.80
C GLY A 64 -23.35 -2.91 21.82
N PHE A 65 -24.61 -2.48 21.75
CA PHE A 65 -25.54 -3.02 20.76
C PHE A 65 -25.07 -2.68 19.34
N ARG A 66 -24.69 -3.72 18.62
CA ARG A 66 -24.35 -3.65 17.18
C ARG A 66 -25.20 -4.68 16.45
N THR A 67 -25.95 -4.25 15.45
CA THR A 67 -26.52 -5.17 14.49
C THR A 67 -25.46 -5.58 13.49
N ASN A 68 -25.28 -6.86 13.25
CA ASN A 68 -24.52 -7.37 12.11
C ASN A 68 -25.30 -7.12 10.82
N LEU A 69 -25.52 -5.85 10.46
CA LEU A 69 -26.31 -5.45 9.29
C LEU A 69 -25.70 -5.95 7.98
N THR A 70 -24.40 -6.20 7.96
CA THR A 70 -23.70 -6.75 6.80
C THR A 70 -23.54 -8.27 6.84
N GLY A 71 -23.83 -8.91 8.00
CA GLY A 71 -23.55 -10.34 8.22
C GLY A 71 -22.08 -10.72 8.09
N LEU A 72 -21.17 -9.75 8.28
CA LEU A 72 -19.71 -10.01 8.22
C LEU A 72 -19.27 -10.76 9.48
N THR A 73 -18.43 -11.76 9.29
CA THR A 73 -17.65 -12.40 10.37
C THR A 73 -16.50 -11.47 10.80
N ALA A 74 -15.81 -11.81 11.90
CA ALA A 74 -14.65 -11.03 12.36
C ALA A 74 -13.54 -11.00 11.30
N THR A 75 -13.22 -12.14 10.69
CA THR A 75 -12.19 -12.25 9.64
C THR A 75 -12.57 -11.49 8.37
N GLU A 76 -13.85 -11.52 7.98
CA GLU A 76 -14.34 -10.71 6.85
C GLU A 76 -14.27 -9.21 7.14
N ALA A 77 -14.53 -8.79 8.38
CA ALA A 77 -14.40 -7.39 8.78
C ALA A 77 -12.93 -6.92 8.71
N ASP A 78 -11.97 -7.74 9.11
CA ASP A 78 -10.55 -7.47 8.97
C ASP A 78 -10.14 -7.36 7.50
N ALA A 79 -10.75 -8.18 6.63
CA ALA A 79 -10.47 -8.20 5.20
C ALA A 79 -11.12 -7.06 4.40
N VAL A 80 -12.09 -6.32 4.96
CA VAL A 80 -12.80 -5.22 4.27
C VAL A 80 -11.84 -4.18 3.66
N THR A 81 -10.77 -3.85 4.35
CA THR A 81 -9.76 -2.88 3.88
C THR A 81 -8.98 -3.38 2.65
N LEU A 82 -9.04 -4.67 2.36
CA LEU A 82 -8.32 -5.34 1.27
C LEU A 82 -9.21 -5.68 0.07
N ILE A 83 -10.51 -5.32 0.09
CA ILE A 83 -11.47 -5.64 -0.99
C ILE A 83 -11.01 -5.14 -2.36
N GLY A 84 -10.30 -4.00 -2.43
CA GLY A 84 -9.74 -3.45 -3.67
C GLY A 84 -8.33 -3.96 -4.01
N ALA A 85 -7.75 -4.85 -3.21
CA ALA A 85 -6.38 -5.30 -3.31
C ALA A 85 -6.29 -6.84 -3.26
N ALA A 86 -6.95 -7.52 -4.20
CA ALA A 86 -7.14 -8.97 -4.22
C ALA A 86 -5.82 -9.76 -4.07
N GLN A 87 -4.74 -9.32 -4.74
CA GLN A 87 -3.44 -9.96 -4.59
C GLN A 87 -2.88 -9.83 -3.17
N ALA A 88 -3.00 -8.63 -2.56
CA ALA A 88 -2.54 -8.42 -1.18
C ALA A 88 -3.36 -9.26 -0.19
N ALA A 89 -4.68 -9.35 -0.37
CA ALA A 89 -5.54 -10.20 0.44
C ALA A 89 -5.14 -11.68 0.33
N ALA A 90 -4.90 -12.17 -0.89
CA ALA A 90 -4.46 -13.55 -1.13
C ALA A 90 -3.08 -13.85 -0.50
N ASP A 91 -2.13 -12.93 -0.65
CA ASP A 91 -0.78 -13.05 -0.07
C ASP A 91 -0.82 -13.14 1.47
N LEU A 92 -1.73 -12.39 2.10
CA LEU A 92 -1.95 -12.39 3.55
C LEU A 92 -2.82 -13.55 4.06
N GLY A 93 -3.41 -14.35 3.15
CA GLY A 93 -4.29 -15.45 3.48
C GLY A 93 -5.73 -15.03 3.78
N LEU A 94 -6.13 -13.80 3.40
CA LEU A 94 -7.45 -13.22 3.58
C LEU A 94 -8.26 -13.12 2.28
N GLY A 95 -7.83 -13.82 1.20
CA GLY A 95 -8.45 -13.69 -0.12
C GLY A 95 -9.92 -14.11 -0.16
N GLU A 96 -10.25 -15.25 0.46
CA GLU A 96 -11.62 -15.76 0.54
C GLU A 96 -12.51 -14.87 1.41
N ASP A 97 -12.00 -14.40 2.54
CA ASP A 97 -12.71 -13.51 3.45
C ASP A 97 -12.98 -12.15 2.80
N ALA A 98 -12.01 -11.59 2.06
CA ALA A 98 -12.17 -10.33 1.33
C ALA A 98 -13.24 -10.44 0.22
N GLU A 99 -13.26 -11.53 -0.52
CA GLU A 99 -14.26 -11.76 -1.56
C GLU A 99 -15.66 -12.01 -0.96
N SER A 100 -15.76 -12.79 0.11
CA SER A 100 -17.02 -12.99 0.85
C SER A 100 -17.55 -11.68 1.42
N ALA A 101 -16.70 -10.87 2.05
CA ALA A 101 -17.05 -9.54 2.54
C ALA A 101 -17.54 -8.62 1.41
N ARG A 102 -16.86 -8.63 0.27
CA ARG A 102 -17.25 -7.87 -0.92
C ARG A 102 -18.65 -8.24 -1.41
N LEU A 103 -18.93 -9.53 -1.51
CA LEU A 103 -20.25 -10.02 -1.94
C LEU A 103 -21.36 -9.62 -0.96
N LYS A 104 -21.12 -9.73 0.34
CA LYS A 104 -22.08 -9.32 1.37
C LYS A 104 -22.34 -7.81 1.36
N ILE A 105 -21.29 -6.99 1.18
CA ILE A 105 -21.45 -5.53 1.03
C ILE A 105 -22.26 -5.20 -0.22
N LEU A 106 -21.96 -5.83 -1.36
CA LEU A 106 -22.70 -5.61 -2.60
C LEU A 106 -24.18 -6.02 -2.46
N ALA A 107 -24.45 -7.14 -1.79
CA ALA A 107 -25.82 -7.62 -1.55
C ALA A 107 -26.59 -6.68 -0.60
N SER A 108 -25.92 -5.95 0.29
CA SER A 108 -26.55 -4.99 1.20
C SER A 108 -26.90 -3.64 0.53
N LEU A 109 -26.44 -3.40 -0.71
CA LEU A 109 -26.76 -2.17 -1.43
C LEU A 109 -28.24 -2.14 -1.85
N PRO A 110 -28.90 -0.96 -1.82
CA PRO A 110 -30.29 -0.82 -2.26
C PRO A 110 -30.50 -1.32 -3.69
N ALA A 111 -31.69 -1.86 -3.97
CA ALA A 111 -32.08 -2.34 -5.29
C ALA A 111 -31.81 -1.27 -6.38
N GLY A 112 -31.14 -1.67 -7.46
CA GLY A 112 -30.71 -0.77 -8.53
C GLY A 112 -29.31 -0.16 -8.36
N LYS A 113 -28.77 0.03 -7.14
CA LYS A 113 -27.42 0.52 -6.93
C LYS A 113 -26.35 -0.57 -7.07
N GLY A 114 -26.66 -1.82 -6.76
CA GLY A 114 -25.80 -2.97 -7.05
C GLY A 114 -25.49 -3.13 -8.53
N SER A 115 -26.44 -2.77 -9.41
CA SER A 115 -26.23 -2.78 -10.86
C SER A 115 -25.22 -1.71 -11.33
N VAL A 116 -25.10 -0.60 -10.62
CA VAL A 116 -24.09 0.44 -10.89
C VAL A 116 -22.71 -0.05 -10.48
N ALA A 117 -22.56 -0.64 -9.30
CA ALA A 117 -21.32 -1.23 -8.83
C ALA A 117 -20.85 -2.35 -9.77
N ASN A 118 -21.75 -3.22 -10.20
CA ASN A 118 -21.44 -4.27 -11.15
C ASN A 118 -21.07 -3.72 -12.55
N ARG A 119 -21.65 -2.60 -12.98
CA ARG A 119 -21.26 -1.93 -14.25
C ARG A 119 -19.86 -1.37 -14.20
N VAL A 120 -19.45 -0.80 -13.07
CA VAL A 120 -18.08 -0.32 -12.89
C VAL A 120 -17.11 -1.50 -12.86
N ALA A 121 -17.40 -2.53 -12.09
CA ALA A 121 -16.58 -3.75 -12.00
C ALA A 121 -16.43 -4.47 -13.36
N ALA A 122 -17.48 -4.45 -14.19
CA ALA A 122 -17.44 -5.03 -15.53
C ALA A 122 -16.64 -4.21 -16.56
N ARG A 123 -16.29 -2.95 -16.24
CA ARG A 123 -15.61 -2.02 -17.16
C ARG A 123 -14.27 -1.52 -16.67
N PHE A 124 -13.95 -1.77 -15.41
CA PHE A 124 -12.72 -1.36 -14.78
C PHE A 124 -12.10 -2.55 -14.05
N HIS A 125 -10.87 -2.86 -14.41
CA HIS A 125 -10.05 -3.87 -13.75
C HIS A 125 -8.72 -3.23 -13.37
N LEU A 126 -8.34 -3.34 -12.10
CA LEU A 126 -7.04 -2.91 -11.62
C LEU A 126 -6.13 -4.13 -11.50
N ASP A 127 -5.12 -4.20 -12.34
CA ASP A 127 -4.04 -5.17 -12.23
C ASP A 127 -2.77 -4.45 -11.74
N PRO A 128 -2.43 -4.54 -10.45
CA PRO A 128 -1.26 -3.87 -9.89
C PRO A 128 0.04 -4.64 -10.17
N ALA A 129 -0.02 -5.80 -10.81
CA ALA A 129 1.15 -6.61 -11.08
C ALA A 129 1.99 -6.02 -12.22
N PRO A 130 3.32 -5.89 -12.07
CA PRO A 130 4.19 -5.46 -13.16
C PRO A 130 4.23 -6.53 -14.27
N TRP A 131 4.24 -6.10 -15.54
CA TRP A 131 4.24 -6.97 -16.73
C TRP A 131 5.30 -8.08 -16.73
N TYR A 132 6.49 -7.81 -16.17
CA TYR A 132 7.64 -8.70 -16.22
C TYR A 132 7.99 -9.33 -14.86
N SER A 133 7.12 -9.25 -13.87
CA SER A 133 7.32 -9.91 -12.59
C SER A 133 6.11 -10.77 -12.24
N ARG A 134 6.40 -11.96 -11.72
CA ARG A 134 5.41 -12.78 -11.03
C ARG A 134 5.67 -12.56 -9.54
N PRO A 135 4.95 -11.66 -8.88
CA PRO A 135 5.13 -11.47 -7.45
C PRO A 135 4.74 -12.78 -6.75
N THR A 136 5.74 -13.48 -6.24
CA THR A 136 5.51 -14.61 -5.34
C THR A 136 5.56 -14.07 -3.92
N ALA A 137 4.50 -14.32 -3.15
CA ALA A 137 4.49 -13.95 -1.75
C ALA A 137 5.69 -14.60 -1.04
N PRO A 138 6.51 -13.81 -0.29
CA PRO A 138 7.62 -14.38 0.46
C PRO A 138 7.13 -15.44 1.44
N ALA A 139 7.87 -16.55 1.55
CA ALA A 139 7.47 -17.69 2.41
C ALA A 139 7.21 -17.26 3.87
N THR A 140 7.96 -16.27 4.35
CA THR A 140 7.84 -15.72 5.72
C THR A 140 6.69 -14.74 5.90
N LEU A 141 6.01 -14.30 4.82
CA LEU A 141 4.99 -13.26 4.90
C LEU A 141 3.80 -13.65 5.78
N ARG A 142 3.26 -14.87 5.60
CA ARG A 142 2.11 -15.33 6.40
C ARG A 142 2.44 -15.46 7.88
N GLN A 143 3.63 -15.97 8.20
CA GLN A 143 4.08 -16.05 9.60
C GLN A 143 4.23 -14.65 10.21
N LEU A 144 4.76 -13.70 9.43
CA LEU A 144 4.90 -12.31 9.86
C LEU A 144 3.54 -11.62 10.06
N ALA A 145 2.58 -11.90 9.19
CA ALA A 145 1.20 -11.44 9.35
C ALA A 145 0.57 -12.03 10.62
N THR A 146 0.72 -13.34 10.88
CA THR A 146 0.24 -13.97 12.11
C THR A 146 0.83 -13.31 13.36
N ALA A 147 2.15 -13.06 13.37
CA ALA A 147 2.80 -12.37 14.49
C ALA A 147 2.25 -10.95 14.70
N LEU A 148 1.99 -10.23 13.60
CA LEU A 148 1.41 -8.87 13.63
C LEU A 148 -0.02 -8.88 14.20
N TRP A 149 -0.89 -9.82 13.75
CA TRP A 149 -2.29 -9.94 14.21
C TRP A 149 -2.38 -10.39 15.67
N SER A 150 -1.40 -11.18 16.15
CA SER A 150 -1.36 -11.64 17.54
C SER A 150 -0.53 -10.75 18.46
N ASP A 151 -0.05 -9.59 17.97
CA ASP A 151 0.81 -8.66 18.70
C ASP A 151 2.02 -9.38 19.34
N ARG A 152 2.76 -10.20 18.55
CA ARG A 152 3.94 -10.94 19.00
C ARG A 152 5.20 -10.43 18.33
N GLU A 153 6.29 -10.37 19.11
CA GLU A 153 7.62 -10.11 18.56
C GLU A 153 8.11 -11.29 17.72
N VAL A 154 8.98 -11.00 16.76
CA VAL A 154 9.63 -12.00 15.92
C VAL A 154 11.14 -11.90 16.01
N ARG A 155 11.82 -13.07 16.01
CA ARG A 155 13.25 -13.17 15.75
C ARG A 155 13.46 -13.42 14.26
N ILE A 156 14.25 -12.57 13.61
CA ILE A 156 14.52 -12.69 12.17
C ILE A 156 16.02 -12.82 11.90
N ALA A 157 16.38 -13.63 10.89
CA ALA A 157 17.66 -13.53 10.21
C ALA A 157 17.43 -12.74 8.91
N TYR A 158 18.03 -11.57 8.81
CA TYR A 158 17.80 -10.61 7.73
C TYR A 158 19.06 -10.44 6.88
N GLN A 159 18.93 -10.63 5.56
CA GLN A 159 20.00 -10.35 4.63
C GLN A 159 20.09 -8.84 4.39
N SER A 160 21.06 -8.20 5.01
CA SER A 160 21.41 -6.81 4.75
C SER A 160 22.53 -6.72 3.69
N TRP A 161 22.80 -5.51 3.21
CA TRP A 161 23.92 -5.27 2.31
C TRP A 161 25.32 -5.53 2.95
N LYS A 162 25.41 -5.55 4.31
CA LYS A 162 26.61 -5.89 5.07
C LYS A 162 26.70 -7.37 5.44
N GLY A 163 25.73 -8.19 5.06
CA GLY A 163 25.63 -9.59 5.45
C GLY A 163 24.38 -9.90 6.24
N VAL A 164 24.30 -11.13 6.75
CA VAL A 164 23.16 -11.59 7.55
C VAL A 164 23.23 -11.01 8.95
N VAL A 165 22.15 -10.40 9.40
CA VAL A 165 21.98 -9.88 10.76
C VAL A 165 20.80 -10.54 11.45
N ARG A 166 20.94 -10.86 12.75
CA ARG A 166 19.84 -11.37 13.57
C ARG A 166 19.27 -10.24 14.42
N ARG A 167 17.94 -10.17 14.50
CA ARG A 167 17.25 -9.13 15.25
C ARG A 167 15.96 -9.66 15.85
N THR A 168 15.60 -9.17 17.03
CA THR A 168 14.25 -9.24 17.56
C THR A 168 13.52 -7.98 17.13
N VAL A 169 12.39 -8.14 16.48
CA VAL A 169 11.59 -7.07 15.90
C VAL A 169 10.19 -7.16 16.46
N ALA A 170 9.64 -6.04 16.90
CA ALA A 170 8.23 -5.88 17.21
C ALA A 170 7.50 -5.40 15.94
N PRO A 171 6.75 -6.27 15.21
CA PRO A 171 6.08 -5.87 13.99
C PRO A 171 5.00 -4.82 14.28
N LEU A 172 5.00 -3.71 13.55
CA LEU A 172 4.03 -2.62 13.70
C LEU A 172 3.11 -2.49 12.49
N GLY A 173 3.50 -3.05 11.34
CA GLY A 173 2.69 -3.02 10.13
C GLY A 173 3.36 -3.67 8.93
N LEU A 174 2.54 -4.03 7.95
CA LEU A 174 2.94 -4.53 6.64
C LEU A 174 2.54 -3.54 5.56
N VAL A 175 3.42 -3.33 4.59
CA VAL A 175 3.19 -2.44 3.46
C VAL A 175 3.55 -3.16 2.17
N MET A 176 2.66 -3.08 1.18
CA MET A 176 2.97 -3.47 -0.19
C MET A 176 3.29 -2.22 -1.01
N LYS A 177 4.47 -2.18 -1.63
CA LYS A 177 4.87 -1.12 -2.58
C LYS A 177 5.47 -1.76 -3.82
N ALA A 178 4.91 -1.45 -4.99
CA ALA A 178 5.41 -1.93 -6.29
C ALA A 178 5.63 -3.46 -6.34
N GLY A 179 4.67 -4.23 -5.83
CA GLY A 179 4.72 -5.69 -5.80
C GLY A 179 5.68 -6.30 -4.76
N ALA A 180 6.30 -5.49 -3.91
CA ALA A 180 7.18 -5.96 -2.84
C ALA A 180 6.58 -5.70 -1.46
N TRP A 181 6.71 -6.68 -0.56
CA TRP A 181 6.27 -6.57 0.82
C TRP A 181 7.37 -6.04 1.74
N TYR A 182 6.99 -5.14 2.62
CA TYR A 182 7.84 -4.53 3.64
C TYR A 182 7.18 -4.67 5.01
N CYS A 183 7.99 -4.99 6.02
CA CYS A 183 7.60 -4.95 7.42
C CYS A 183 8.16 -3.69 8.06
N VAL A 184 7.30 -2.91 8.66
CA VAL A 184 7.70 -1.84 9.58
C VAL A 184 7.66 -2.40 10.98
N GLY A 185 8.76 -2.30 11.72
CA GLY A 185 8.85 -2.87 13.05
C GLY A 185 9.84 -2.11 13.94
N ALA A 186 9.63 -2.18 15.24
CA ALA A 186 10.52 -1.59 16.23
C ALA A 186 11.63 -2.56 16.63
N VAL A 187 12.84 -2.02 16.83
CA VAL A 187 13.98 -2.70 17.42
C VAL A 187 14.53 -1.77 18.50
N GLY A 188 14.25 -2.08 19.78
CA GLY A 188 14.39 -1.10 20.84
C GLY A 188 13.53 0.13 20.54
N ASP A 189 14.09 1.33 20.68
CA ASP A 189 13.40 2.59 20.44
C ASP A 189 13.36 3.01 18.94
N ALA A 190 14.02 2.26 18.06
CA ALA A 190 14.13 2.62 16.66
C ALA A 190 13.12 1.85 15.80
N ILE A 191 12.31 2.58 15.02
CA ILE A 191 11.45 1.99 14.01
C ILE A 191 12.26 1.79 12.71
N ARG A 192 12.16 0.61 12.12
CA ARG A 192 12.89 0.22 10.92
C ARG A 192 11.98 -0.46 9.91
N THR A 193 12.37 -0.38 8.66
CA THR A 193 11.70 -1.06 7.54
C THR A 193 12.55 -2.24 7.06
N TYR A 194 11.92 -3.40 6.89
CA TYR A 194 12.54 -4.63 6.43
C TYR A 194 11.83 -5.11 5.16
N ARG A 195 12.57 -5.37 4.10
CA ARG A 195 12.01 -6.04 2.92
C ARG A 195 11.74 -7.51 3.27
N VAL A 196 10.50 -7.97 3.17
CA VAL A 196 10.11 -9.30 3.65
C VAL A 196 10.85 -10.42 2.89
N SER A 197 11.08 -10.25 1.57
CA SER A 197 11.86 -11.22 0.77
C SER A 197 13.33 -11.34 1.19
N SER A 198 13.86 -10.44 2.00
CA SER A 198 15.21 -10.50 2.54
C SER A 198 15.28 -11.15 3.94
N ILE A 199 14.13 -11.57 4.48
CA ILE A 199 14.06 -12.36 5.72
C ILE A 199 14.30 -13.81 5.37
N GLN A 200 15.43 -14.35 5.80
CA GLN A 200 15.84 -15.74 5.55
C GLN A 200 15.17 -16.74 6.49
N SER A 201 14.97 -16.33 7.75
CA SER A 201 14.24 -17.11 8.75
C SER A 201 13.47 -16.18 9.69
N LEU A 202 12.34 -16.68 10.18
CA LEU A 202 11.47 -15.99 11.12
C LEU A 202 10.96 -16.97 12.15
N GLU A 203 11.00 -16.56 13.42
CA GLU A 203 10.45 -17.28 14.56
C GLU A 203 9.58 -16.30 15.35
N ILE A 204 8.32 -16.68 15.59
CA ILE A 204 7.40 -15.90 16.43
C ILE A 204 7.75 -16.19 17.89
N THR A 205 7.87 -15.15 18.71
CA THR A 205 8.17 -15.28 20.14
C THR A 205 6.89 -15.15 20.98
N ASP A 206 6.98 -15.52 22.25
CA ASP A 206 5.88 -15.31 23.22
C ASP A 206 5.85 -13.88 23.76
N THR A 207 6.81 -13.04 23.41
CA THR A 207 6.90 -11.67 23.88
C THR A 207 5.85 -10.80 23.22
N PRO A 208 4.96 -10.13 23.99
CA PRO A 208 3.95 -9.25 23.41
C PRO A 208 4.58 -7.95 22.86
N VAL A 209 4.08 -7.49 21.74
CA VAL A 209 4.46 -6.21 21.13
C VAL A 209 3.83 -5.06 21.93
N ARG A 210 4.65 -4.11 22.36
CA ARG A 210 4.19 -2.83 22.88
C ARG A 210 4.10 -1.82 21.74
N ARG A 211 2.90 -1.69 21.16
CA ARG A 211 2.67 -0.73 20.07
C ARG A 211 2.77 0.71 20.60
N PRO A 212 3.60 1.58 20.00
CA PRO A 212 3.66 2.99 20.42
C PRO A 212 2.30 3.66 20.24
N ARG A 213 1.83 4.40 21.27
CA ARG A 213 0.47 4.99 21.29
C ARG A 213 0.14 5.88 20.10
N ASN A 214 1.12 6.58 19.54
CA ASN A 214 0.96 7.54 18.45
C ASN A 214 1.55 7.02 17.13
N PHE A 215 1.76 5.70 16.99
CA PHE A 215 2.29 5.15 15.75
C PHE A 215 1.20 5.08 14.68
N ASP A 216 1.42 5.79 13.59
CA ASP A 216 0.62 5.75 12.36
C ASP A 216 1.49 5.15 11.23
N LEU A 217 1.05 4.01 10.70
CA LEU A 217 1.77 3.27 9.67
C LEU A 217 1.87 4.05 8.36
N ALA A 218 0.79 4.70 7.93
CA ALA A 218 0.75 5.42 6.67
C ALA A 218 1.66 6.66 6.72
N ARG A 219 1.59 7.41 7.80
CA ARG A 219 2.45 8.58 8.03
C ARG A 219 3.93 8.20 8.11
N TYR A 220 4.25 7.14 8.87
CA TYR A 220 5.62 6.64 8.97
C TYR A 220 6.12 6.20 7.59
N TRP A 221 5.33 5.42 6.85
CA TRP A 221 5.72 4.89 5.55
C TRP A 221 6.00 6.02 4.54
N THR A 222 5.14 7.02 4.47
CA THR A 222 5.33 8.18 3.57
C THR A 222 6.65 8.88 3.86
N GLY A 223 6.96 9.16 5.12
CA GLY A 223 8.24 9.76 5.52
C GLY A 223 9.44 8.85 5.23
N ALA A 224 9.35 7.60 5.64
CA ALA A 224 10.42 6.62 5.45
C ALA A 224 10.71 6.34 3.97
N ALA A 225 9.69 6.27 3.11
CA ALA A 225 9.83 6.09 1.68
C ALA A 225 10.53 7.31 1.03
N THR A 226 10.11 8.52 1.38
CA THR A 226 10.74 9.75 0.91
C THR A 226 12.22 9.83 1.34
N ASP A 227 12.53 9.51 2.58
CA ASP A 227 13.90 9.53 3.10
C ASP A 227 14.74 8.41 2.49
N PHE A 228 14.14 7.27 2.19
CA PHE A 228 14.82 6.18 1.49
C PHE A 228 15.14 6.58 0.05
N GLU A 229 14.19 7.15 -0.68
CA GLU A 229 14.39 7.63 -2.05
C GLU A 229 15.46 8.73 -2.12
N LYS A 230 15.47 9.68 -1.18
CA LYS A 230 16.53 10.69 -1.07
C LYS A 230 17.90 10.08 -0.82
N ARG A 231 17.98 9.05 0.04
CA ARG A 231 19.25 8.36 0.34
C ARG A 231 19.75 7.50 -0.82
N LEU A 232 18.87 6.85 -1.56
CA LEU A 232 19.23 6.11 -2.75
C LEU A 232 19.86 7.03 -3.80
N ARG A 233 19.28 8.22 -3.98
CA ARG A 233 19.71 9.22 -4.95
C ARG A 233 20.61 10.29 -4.32
N SER A 234 21.54 9.87 -3.45
CA SER A 234 22.42 10.80 -2.73
C SER A 234 23.56 11.35 -3.58
N GLU A 235 23.76 10.84 -4.76
CA GLU A 235 24.78 11.31 -5.71
C GLU A 235 24.15 12.03 -6.90
N THR A 236 24.91 12.87 -7.56
CA THR A 236 24.48 13.60 -8.74
C THR A 236 25.44 13.24 -9.87
N ALA A 237 24.90 12.88 -11.02
CA ALA A 237 25.68 12.70 -12.24
C ALA A 237 25.38 13.83 -13.25
N ARG A 238 26.41 14.30 -13.95
CA ARG A 238 26.28 15.10 -15.15
C ARG A 238 26.20 14.12 -16.33
N VAL A 239 25.09 14.17 -17.04
CA VAL A 239 24.79 13.23 -18.13
C VAL A 239 24.42 13.99 -19.39
N ARG A 240 24.64 13.35 -20.52
CA ARG A 240 24.15 13.77 -21.82
C ARG A 240 23.11 12.75 -22.28
N LEU A 241 21.96 13.22 -22.74
CA LEU A 241 20.82 12.39 -23.11
C LEU A 241 20.35 12.73 -24.51
N SER A 242 20.10 11.71 -25.33
CA SER A 242 19.40 11.90 -26.60
C SER A 242 17.92 12.27 -26.35
N PRO A 243 17.17 12.71 -27.37
CA PRO A 243 15.72 12.90 -27.25
C PRO A 243 14.99 11.66 -26.73
N LEU A 244 15.36 10.47 -27.21
CA LEU A 244 14.83 9.19 -26.75
C LEU A 244 15.26 8.90 -25.31
N GLY A 245 16.51 9.16 -24.97
CA GLY A 245 17.04 8.98 -23.62
C GLY A 245 16.31 9.85 -22.59
N ALA A 246 16.00 11.10 -22.93
CA ALA A 246 15.21 11.99 -22.10
C ALA A 246 13.77 11.49 -21.90
N GLN A 247 13.15 10.93 -22.93
CA GLN A 247 11.84 10.30 -22.82
C GLN A 247 11.89 9.06 -21.94
N LEU A 248 12.82 8.14 -22.15
CA LEU A 248 13.00 6.95 -21.32
C LEU A 248 13.25 7.30 -19.86
N LEU A 249 14.01 8.39 -19.59
CA LEU A 249 14.22 8.87 -18.24
C LEU A 249 12.91 9.31 -17.57
N ARG A 250 12.03 10.02 -18.30
CA ARG A 250 10.71 10.43 -17.79
C ARG A 250 9.82 9.23 -17.45
N ASP A 251 9.82 8.23 -18.29
CA ASP A 251 9.00 7.03 -18.11
C ASP A 251 9.48 6.18 -16.93
N TRP A 252 10.79 6.17 -16.70
CA TRP A 252 11.41 5.24 -15.76
C TRP A 252 11.80 5.85 -14.43
N ASN A 253 12.28 7.09 -14.40
CA ASN A 253 12.78 7.77 -13.20
C ASN A 253 12.28 9.22 -13.14
N PRO A 254 10.99 9.44 -12.76
CA PRO A 254 10.38 10.76 -12.74
C PRO A 254 11.18 11.80 -11.95
N ALA A 255 11.76 11.42 -10.81
CA ALA A 255 12.52 12.37 -10.00
C ALA A 255 13.85 12.83 -10.65
N ALA A 256 14.50 11.96 -11.43
CA ALA A 256 15.66 12.37 -12.22
C ALA A 256 15.22 13.23 -13.42
N ALA A 257 14.06 12.91 -14.00
CA ALA A 257 13.47 13.70 -15.07
C ALA A 257 13.04 15.09 -14.60
N ASP A 258 12.39 15.21 -13.44
CA ASP A 258 12.02 16.49 -12.82
C ASP A 258 13.27 17.37 -12.59
N ALA A 259 14.34 16.76 -12.08
CA ALA A 259 15.61 17.45 -11.88
C ALA A 259 16.25 17.91 -13.21
N MET A 260 16.15 17.11 -14.26
CA MET A 260 16.58 17.47 -15.62
C MET A 260 15.73 18.64 -16.17
N ASP A 261 14.41 18.50 -16.16
CA ASP A 261 13.47 19.46 -16.74
C ASP A 261 13.52 20.82 -16.01
N ALA A 262 13.79 20.83 -14.69
CA ALA A 262 13.97 22.04 -13.90
C ALA A 262 15.17 22.91 -14.38
N GLN A 263 16.19 22.30 -15.00
CA GLN A 263 17.36 22.98 -15.52
C GLN A 263 17.11 23.60 -16.89
N LYS A 264 15.99 23.25 -17.56
CA LYS A 264 15.63 23.72 -18.92
C LYS A 264 16.80 23.57 -19.91
N PRO A 265 17.39 22.37 -20.05
CA PRO A 265 18.58 22.19 -20.84
C PRO A 265 18.30 22.50 -22.32
N MET A 266 19.25 23.18 -22.97
CA MET A 266 19.15 23.48 -24.39
C MET A 266 19.73 22.31 -25.19
N PRO A 267 19.06 21.83 -26.24
CA PRO A 267 19.58 20.78 -27.10
C PRO A 267 20.76 21.32 -27.95
N ASP A 268 21.74 20.45 -28.18
CA ASP A 268 22.80 20.68 -29.13
C ASP A 268 22.35 20.44 -30.59
N ALA A 269 23.27 20.50 -31.55
CA ALA A 269 22.98 20.33 -32.99
C ALA A 269 22.36 18.97 -33.33
N ASP A 270 22.65 17.92 -32.54
CA ASP A 270 22.15 16.56 -32.70
C ASP A 270 20.89 16.30 -31.84
N GLY A 271 20.40 17.34 -31.18
CA GLY A 271 19.21 17.25 -30.29
C GLY A 271 19.51 16.67 -28.91
N TRP A 272 20.78 16.42 -28.57
CA TRP A 272 21.15 15.95 -27.25
C TRP A 272 21.12 17.08 -26.21
N ILE A 273 20.73 16.74 -24.98
CA ILE A 273 20.73 17.68 -23.86
C ILE A 273 21.70 17.24 -22.78
N GLU A 274 22.29 18.21 -22.09
CA GLU A 274 23.16 17.98 -20.95
C GLU A 274 22.42 18.45 -19.67
N ALA A 275 22.42 17.59 -18.63
CA ALA A 275 21.78 17.90 -17.38
C ALA A 275 22.49 17.21 -16.20
N ARG A 276 22.26 17.74 -14.99
CA ARG A 276 22.63 17.10 -13.73
C ARG A 276 21.42 16.39 -13.14
N ILE A 277 21.54 15.08 -12.95
CA ILE A 277 20.44 14.26 -12.42
C ILE A 277 20.88 13.52 -11.17
N PRO A 278 19.95 13.30 -10.20
CA PRO A 278 20.22 12.45 -9.06
C PRO A 278 20.34 10.99 -9.52
N VAL A 279 21.36 10.30 -9.02
CA VAL A 279 21.65 8.90 -9.35
C VAL A 279 21.91 8.09 -8.09
N GLU A 280 21.69 6.78 -8.21
CA GLU A 280 22.11 5.82 -7.20
C GLU A 280 23.60 5.50 -7.33
N ARG A 281 24.22 5.08 -6.23
CA ARG A 281 25.60 4.58 -6.24
C ARG A 281 25.74 3.31 -7.06
N PRO A 282 26.90 3.06 -7.68
CA PRO A 282 27.22 1.74 -8.20
C PRO A 282 27.05 0.65 -7.13
N PRO A 283 26.55 -0.56 -7.47
CA PRO A 283 26.21 -1.03 -8.81
C PRO A 283 24.78 -0.70 -9.27
N HIS A 284 23.92 -0.12 -8.42
CA HIS A 284 22.50 0.09 -8.73
C HIS A 284 22.32 1.17 -9.81
N GLY A 285 22.94 2.34 -9.65
CA GLY A 285 22.87 3.41 -10.63
C GLY A 285 23.39 3.00 -12.01
N VAL A 286 24.42 2.14 -12.07
CA VAL A 286 24.91 1.57 -13.34
C VAL A 286 23.83 0.74 -14.03
N ARG A 287 23.07 -0.07 -13.27
CA ARG A 287 21.99 -0.87 -13.84
C ARG A 287 20.83 0.01 -14.34
N GLU A 288 20.56 1.11 -13.67
CA GLU A 288 19.56 2.08 -14.11
C GLU A 288 20.02 2.78 -15.40
N ALA A 289 21.26 3.23 -15.47
CA ALA A 289 21.82 3.84 -16.66
C ALA A 289 21.80 2.89 -17.86
N LEU A 290 22.09 1.60 -17.67
CA LEU A 290 22.02 0.58 -18.71
C LEU A 290 20.61 0.33 -19.26
N ARG A 291 19.56 0.69 -18.56
CA ARG A 291 18.19 0.61 -19.08
C ARG A 291 17.91 1.66 -20.14
N ILE A 292 18.56 2.80 -20.03
CA ILE A 292 18.52 3.86 -21.05
C ILE A 292 19.49 3.52 -22.19
N GLY A 293 20.55 2.75 -21.89
CA GLY A 293 21.46 2.21 -22.87
C GLY A 293 22.36 3.28 -23.51
N ALA A 294 22.48 3.24 -24.84
CA ALA A 294 23.31 4.14 -25.59
C ALA A 294 22.76 5.58 -25.67
N GLU A 295 21.52 5.78 -25.24
CA GLU A 295 20.85 7.07 -25.26
C GLU A 295 21.20 7.95 -24.04
N LEU A 296 22.11 7.48 -23.18
CA LEU A 296 22.65 8.19 -22.03
C LEU A 296 24.17 8.06 -21.99
N GLU A 297 24.84 9.19 -21.92
CA GLU A 297 26.28 9.30 -21.66
C GLU A 297 26.49 9.90 -20.27
N VAL A 298 27.30 9.23 -19.43
CA VAL A 298 27.73 9.78 -18.14
C VAL A 298 29.01 10.59 -18.37
N ILE A 299 28.95 11.89 -18.05
CA ILE A 299 30.10 12.80 -18.13
C ILE A 299 30.86 12.79 -16.80
N GLU A 300 30.12 12.96 -15.70
CA GLU A 300 30.63 13.00 -14.32
C GLU A 300 29.67 12.27 -13.37
N PRO A 301 30.16 11.67 -12.27
CA PRO A 301 31.57 11.58 -11.85
C PRO A 301 32.32 10.50 -12.64
N ALA A 302 33.65 10.62 -12.72
CA ALA A 302 34.52 9.70 -13.45
C ALA A 302 34.38 8.25 -12.96
N GLU A 303 34.18 8.04 -11.66
CA GLU A 303 33.97 6.71 -11.06
C GLU A 303 32.70 6.03 -11.58
N PHE A 304 31.60 6.77 -11.69
CA PHE A 304 30.33 6.24 -12.21
C PHE A 304 30.48 5.90 -13.71
N ARG A 305 31.11 6.80 -14.49
CA ARG A 305 31.43 6.58 -15.90
C ARG A 305 32.28 5.33 -16.11
N ALA A 306 33.34 5.14 -15.31
CA ALA A 306 34.20 3.97 -15.38
C ALA A 306 33.47 2.68 -15.03
N ALA A 307 32.61 2.70 -14.01
CA ALA A 307 31.80 1.55 -13.62
C ALA A 307 30.81 1.18 -14.72
N LEU A 308 30.15 2.14 -15.35
CA LEU A 308 29.24 1.93 -16.50
C LEU A 308 29.99 1.33 -17.70
N ALA A 309 31.14 1.89 -18.05
CA ALA A 309 31.98 1.39 -19.15
C ALA A 309 32.43 -0.06 -18.90
N THR A 310 32.81 -0.38 -17.66
CA THR A 310 33.24 -1.74 -17.28
C THR A 310 32.10 -2.73 -17.46
N GLU A 311 30.88 -2.38 -17.02
CA GLU A 311 29.71 -3.26 -17.14
C GLU A 311 29.28 -3.40 -18.62
N ALA A 312 29.30 -2.33 -19.41
CA ALA A 312 29.01 -2.38 -20.83
C ALA A 312 30.01 -3.30 -21.58
N ALA A 313 31.30 -3.19 -21.26
CA ALA A 313 32.33 -4.07 -21.82
C ALA A 313 32.09 -5.55 -21.43
N ARG A 314 31.66 -5.81 -20.21
CA ARG A 314 31.31 -7.16 -19.73
C ARG A 314 30.14 -7.73 -20.55
N ILE A 315 29.11 -6.93 -20.79
CA ILE A 315 27.96 -7.30 -21.62
C ILE A 315 28.41 -7.60 -23.05
N ALA A 316 29.15 -6.67 -23.66
CA ALA A 316 29.66 -6.86 -25.02
C ALA A 316 30.49 -8.14 -25.16
N LYS A 317 31.37 -8.45 -24.20
CA LYS A 317 32.17 -9.67 -24.18
C LYS A 317 31.32 -10.92 -24.05
N ALA A 318 30.24 -10.88 -23.25
CA ALA A 318 29.35 -12.02 -23.07
C ALA A 318 28.57 -12.34 -24.36
N HIS A 319 28.12 -11.32 -25.08
CA HIS A 319 27.32 -11.48 -26.31
C HIS A 319 28.11 -11.52 -27.59
N GLY A 320 29.35 -10.99 -27.61
CA GLY A 320 30.25 -11.06 -28.75
C GLY A 320 30.88 -12.45 -29.01
N ARG A 321 30.83 -13.36 -28.04
CA ARG A 321 31.25 -14.75 -28.22
C ARG A 321 30.13 -15.53 -28.90
N ARG A 322 30.29 -15.90 -30.19
CA ARG A 322 29.42 -16.90 -30.83
C ARG A 322 29.56 -18.22 -30.09
N ARG A 323 28.58 -18.56 -29.27
CA ARG A 323 28.42 -19.92 -28.73
C ARG A 323 27.98 -20.80 -29.89
N PRO A 324 28.70 -21.88 -30.24
CA PRO A 324 28.21 -22.80 -31.25
C PRO A 324 26.89 -23.38 -30.80
N LEU A 325 25.87 -23.28 -31.65
CA LEU A 325 24.55 -23.90 -31.37
C LEU A 325 24.75 -25.41 -31.24
N PRO A 326 24.14 -26.08 -30.24
CA PRO A 326 24.20 -27.52 -30.12
C PRO A 326 23.61 -28.11 -31.40
N ARG A 327 24.37 -28.97 -32.08
CA ARG A 327 23.88 -29.71 -33.24
C ARG A 327 22.70 -30.57 -32.76
N LYS A 328 21.51 -30.31 -33.35
CA LYS A 328 20.36 -31.18 -33.18
C LYS A 328 20.77 -32.58 -33.66
N ARG A 329 20.72 -33.56 -32.78
CA ARG A 329 20.75 -35.00 -33.12
C ARG A 329 19.37 -35.42 -33.57
#